data_1af4376ca55586740cd153297b64340d
#
_entry.id   1af4376ca55586740cd153297b64340d
#
_cell.length_a   1.000
_cell.length_b   1.000
_cell.length_c   1.000
_cell.angle_alpha   90.00
_cell.angle_beta   90.00
_cell.angle_gamma   90.00
#
_symmetry.space_group_name_H-M   'P 1'
#
loop_
_entity.id
_entity.type
_entity.pdbx_description
1 polymer ?
#
loop_
_entity_poly.entity_id
_entity_poly.type
_entity_poly.pdbx_seq_one_letter_code
_entity_poly.pdbx_strand_id
1 'polypeptide(L)'
;GTRGTRDAPVAAGEIADIGGGWRLQVLGVTPDAAALVAAENEFNDPPPAGSTFTLVSVAMGYFGLEDPKAAYEPSVSALGGSSVELESGCGSIPDELIVFNDLFAGGVLVGNLCFVTTPADAAGLQLYATGDFFSSDDAVFLEVAQPAAATAMAGLRGPQDGADSTPG
;
A
#
# COMPACT_ATOMS: atom_id res chain seq x y z
N GLY A 1 9.12 -16.47 -13.99
CA GLY A 1 9.56 -15.23 -13.45
C GLY A 1 9.23 -15.04 -11.98
N THR A 2 9.98 -14.18 -11.36
CA THR A 2 9.78 -13.84 -9.97
C THR A 2 8.59 -12.89 -9.85
N ARG A 3 7.68 -13.14 -8.94
CA ARG A 3 6.56 -12.25 -8.66
C ARG A 3 7.04 -11.04 -7.85
N GLY A 4 6.30 -9.95 -7.96
CA GLY A 4 6.64 -8.74 -7.25
C GLY A 4 7.69 -7.89 -7.95
N THR A 5 7.95 -8.15 -9.22
CA THR A 5 8.78 -7.29 -10.07
C THR A 5 7.90 -6.32 -10.84
N ARG A 6 8.50 -5.30 -11.44
CA ARG A 6 7.76 -4.33 -12.25
C ARG A 6 6.99 -4.99 -13.39
N ASP A 7 7.59 -5.99 -14.03
CA ASP A 7 6.96 -6.71 -15.15
C ASP A 7 5.98 -7.78 -14.69
N ALA A 8 6.09 -8.24 -13.47
CA ALA A 8 5.22 -9.27 -12.89
C ALA A 8 4.85 -8.86 -11.46
N PRO A 9 4.07 -7.80 -11.29
CA PRO A 9 3.71 -7.32 -9.95
C PRO A 9 2.82 -8.32 -9.23
N VAL A 10 2.81 -8.22 -7.91
CA VAL A 10 1.85 -8.95 -7.09
C VAL A 10 0.46 -8.43 -7.43
N ALA A 11 -0.47 -9.32 -7.71
CA ALA A 11 -1.82 -8.93 -8.10
C ALA A 11 -2.55 -8.20 -6.96
N ALA A 12 -3.42 -7.25 -7.31
CA ALA A 12 -4.26 -6.56 -6.32
C ALA A 12 -5.07 -7.60 -5.54
N GLY A 13 -5.17 -7.41 -4.23
CA GLY A 13 -5.84 -8.35 -3.34
C GLY A 13 -4.95 -9.46 -2.80
N GLU A 14 -3.80 -9.69 -3.40
CA GLU A 14 -2.83 -10.64 -2.86
C GLU A 14 -1.87 -9.96 -1.87
N ILE A 15 -1.39 -10.72 -0.91
CA ILE A 15 -0.49 -10.23 0.12
C ILE A 15 0.95 -10.39 -0.37
N ALA A 16 1.70 -9.29 -0.30
CA ALA A 16 3.11 -9.26 -0.67
C ALA A 16 3.98 -9.19 0.59
N ASP A 17 4.99 -10.05 0.66
CA ASP A 17 6.06 -9.90 1.64
C ASP A 17 7.02 -8.84 1.10
N ILE A 18 7.16 -7.73 1.82
CA ILE A 18 8.00 -6.62 1.39
C ILE A 18 9.32 -6.54 2.18
N GLY A 19 9.61 -7.55 3.00
CA GLY A 19 10.85 -7.65 3.77
C GLY A 19 10.69 -7.15 5.20
N GLY A 20 11.63 -7.55 6.05
CA GLY A 20 11.67 -7.12 7.44
C GLY A 20 10.50 -7.57 8.31
N GLY A 21 9.74 -8.56 7.88
CA GLY A 21 8.53 -8.99 8.56
C GLY A 21 7.28 -8.22 8.16
N TRP A 22 7.39 -7.30 7.23
CA TRP A 22 6.26 -6.48 6.76
C TRP A 22 5.56 -7.11 5.57
N ARG A 23 4.24 -6.96 5.53
CA ARG A 23 3.40 -7.40 4.42
C ARG A 23 2.50 -6.26 3.98
N LEU A 24 2.26 -6.17 2.68
CA LEU A 24 1.45 -5.13 2.07
C LEU A 24 0.45 -5.75 1.10
N GLN A 25 -0.76 -5.19 1.07
CA GLN A 25 -1.84 -5.68 0.23
C GLN A 25 -2.62 -4.50 -0.32
N VAL A 26 -2.87 -4.49 -1.62
CA VAL A 26 -3.76 -3.50 -2.25
C VAL A 26 -5.19 -3.99 -2.08
N LEU A 27 -6.02 -3.18 -1.42
CA LEU A 27 -7.43 -3.50 -1.17
C LEU A 27 -8.37 -2.85 -2.19
N GLY A 28 -7.94 -1.78 -2.83
CA GLY A 28 -8.76 -1.09 -3.83
C GLY A 28 -8.12 0.19 -4.29
N VAL A 29 -8.75 0.83 -5.24
CA VAL A 29 -8.30 2.12 -5.80
C VAL A 29 -9.50 3.01 -6.04
N THR A 30 -9.36 4.30 -5.72
CA THR A 30 -10.35 5.33 -6.01
C THR A 30 -9.69 6.34 -6.94
N PRO A 31 -9.91 6.23 -8.25
CA PRO A 31 -9.39 7.23 -9.19
C PRO A 31 -10.18 8.52 -9.08
N ASP A 32 -9.63 9.60 -9.62
CA ASP A 32 -10.29 10.91 -9.66
C ASP A 32 -10.85 11.34 -8.29
N ALA A 33 -10.01 11.25 -7.26
CA ALA A 33 -10.40 11.48 -5.88
C ALA A 33 -10.29 12.95 -5.46
N ALA A 34 -10.07 13.88 -6.38
CA ALA A 34 -9.87 15.29 -6.04
C ALA A 34 -11.03 15.88 -5.22
N ALA A 35 -12.28 15.53 -5.58
CA ALA A 35 -13.45 16.00 -4.83
C ALA A 35 -13.52 15.41 -3.42
N LEU A 36 -13.15 14.15 -3.26
CA LEU A 36 -13.11 13.50 -1.95
C LEU A 36 -12.06 14.15 -1.04
N VAL A 37 -10.89 14.44 -1.60
CA VAL A 37 -9.82 15.09 -0.84
C VAL A 37 -10.21 16.52 -0.47
N ALA A 38 -10.84 17.26 -1.39
CA ALA A 38 -11.32 18.60 -1.11
C ALA A 38 -12.39 18.61 -0.01
N ALA A 39 -13.26 17.59 0.02
CA ALA A 39 -14.30 17.49 1.03
C ALA A 39 -13.75 17.14 2.42
N GLU A 40 -12.61 16.46 2.48
CA GLU A 40 -11.99 16.07 3.74
C GLU A 40 -11.45 17.29 4.51
N ASN A 41 -10.85 18.24 3.80
CA ASN A 41 -10.32 19.44 4.41
C ASN A 41 -10.33 20.58 3.39
N GLU A 42 -11.07 21.65 3.69
CA GLU A 42 -11.21 22.79 2.79
C GLU A 42 -9.88 23.51 2.50
N PHE A 43 -8.87 23.30 3.36
CA PHE A 43 -7.55 23.92 3.19
C PHE A 43 -6.61 23.08 2.33
N ASN A 44 -7.04 21.91 1.86
CA ASN A 44 -6.23 21.13 0.93
C ASN A 44 -6.13 21.85 -0.41
N ASP A 45 -4.93 21.87 -0.98
CA ASP A 45 -4.73 22.39 -2.32
C ASP A 45 -5.31 21.43 -3.36
N PRO A 46 -5.86 21.95 -4.46
CA PRO A 46 -6.28 21.09 -5.57
C PRO A 46 -5.06 20.46 -6.23
N PRO A 47 -5.27 19.36 -7.00
CA PRO A 47 -4.14 18.78 -7.73
C PRO A 47 -3.64 19.75 -8.80
N PRO A 48 -2.36 19.64 -9.20
CA PRO A 48 -1.84 20.45 -10.31
C PRO A 48 -2.66 20.27 -11.58
N ALA A 49 -2.65 21.30 -12.43
CA ALA A 49 -3.37 21.24 -13.71
C ALA A 49 -2.95 20.01 -14.53
N GLY A 50 -3.91 19.32 -15.10
CA GLY A 50 -3.67 18.09 -15.86
C GLY A 50 -3.49 16.84 -15.01
N SER A 51 -3.63 16.98 -13.69
CA SER A 51 -3.51 15.86 -12.75
C SER A 51 -4.80 15.69 -11.95
N THR A 52 -4.91 14.56 -11.29
CA THR A 52 -5.93 14.31 -10.28
C THR A 52 -5.28 13.62 -9.08
N PHE A 53 -6.06 13.38 -8.04
CA PHE A 53 -5.63 12.54 -6.92
C PHE A 53 -6.18 11.13 -7.10
N THR A 54 -5.35 10.14 -6.78
CA THR A 54 -5.76 8.74 -6.75
C THR A 54 -5.52 8.20 -5.34
N LEU A 55 -6.55 7.65 -4.73
CA LEU A 55 -6.43 6.98 -3.44
C LEU A 55 -6.24 5.49 -3.66
N VAL A 56 -5.28 4.92 -2.96
CA VAL A 56 -5.03 3.48 -2.96
C VAL A 56 -5.27 2.98 -1.55
N SER A 57 -6.26 2.12 -1.39
CA SER A 57 -6.57 1.50 -0.09
C SER A 57 -5.67 0.30 0.09
N VAL A 58 -4.97 0.23 1.22
CA VAL A 58 -4.02 -0.83 1.52
C VAL A 58 -4.21 -1.37 2.93
N ALA A 59 -3.75 -2.61 3.13
CA ALA A 59 -3.49 -3.18 4.43
C ALA A 59 -1.99 -3.38 4.57
N MET A 60 -1.43 -2.99 5.70
CA MET A 60 -0.02 -3.17 6.01
C MET A 60 0.08 -3.85 7.37
N GLY A 61 0.75 -4.99 7.42
CA GLY A 61 0.88 -5.78 8.64
C GLY A 61 2.31 -6.12 8.96
N TYR A 62 2.58 -6.27 10.25
CA TYR A 62 3.88 -6.71 10.74
C TYR A 62 3.76 -8.13 11.30
N PHE A 63 4.62 -9.03 10.82
CA PHE A 63 4.64 -10.43 11.23
C PHE A 63 6.06 -10.91 11.52
N GLY A 64 6.93 -9.97 11.88
CA GLY A 64 8.32 -10.28 12.19
C GLY A 64 8.54 -10.67 13.66
N LEU A 65 9.79 -10.74 14.04
CA LEU A 65 10.20 -11.23 15.36
C LEU A 65 10.45 -10.13 16.37
N GLU A 66 10.59 -8.87 15.92
CA GLU A 66 10.79 -7.75 16.84
C GLU A 66 9.46 -7.27 17.38
N ASP A 67 9.40 -6.93 18.64
CA ASP A 67 8.22 -6.45 19.34
C ASP A 67 8.58 -5.31 20.28
N PRO A 68 8.13 -4.08 20.08
CA PRO A 68 7.34 -3.61 18.92
C PRO A 68 8.21 -3.24 17.73
N LYS A 69 7.54 -2.97 16.61
CA LYS A 69 8.16 -2.49 15.38
C LYS A 69 7.48 -1.21 14.91
N ALA A 70 8.27 -0.19 14.59
CA ALA A 70 7.74 1.10 14.21
C ALA A 70 7.07 1.04 12.82
N ALA A 71 5.82 1.47 12.75
CA ALA A 71 5.03 1.38 11.52
C ALA A 71 5.52 2.32 10.42
N TYR A 72 6.37 3.29 10.73
CA TYR A 72 6.94 4.18 9.71
C TYR A 72 8.14 3.59 8.99
N GLU A 73 8.65 2.43 9.40
CA GLU A 73 9.85 1.85 8.77
C GLU A 73 9.64 1.42 7.32
N PRO A 74 8.50 0.83 6.93
CA PRO A 74 8.29 0.52 5.51
C PRO A 74 8.23 1.77 4.66
N SER A 75 8.73 1.67 3.45
CA SER A 75 8.62 2.70 2.42
C SER A 75 7.67 2.20 1.35
N VAL A 76 6.64 2.99 1.03
CA VAL A 76 5.68 2.67 -0.02
C VAL A 76 5.59 3.85 -0.96
N SER A 77 5.87 3.63 -2.23
CA SER A 77 5.83 4.62 -3.29
C SER A 77 5.01 4.10 -4.45
N ALA A 78 4.79 4.93 -5.45
CA ALA A 78 4.00 4.53 -6.62
C ALA A 78 4.61 5.06 -7.90
N LEU A 79 4.34 4.37 -9.00
CA LEU A 79 4.64 4.79 -10.35
C LEU A 79 3.52 4.36 -11.28
N GLY A 80 3.47 4.97 -12.45
CA GLY A 80 2.49 4.63 -13.48
C GLY A 80 3.15 4.61 -14.84
N GLY A 81 2.36 4.87 -15.88
CA GLY A 81 2.81 4.80 -17.27
C GLY A 81 3.93 5.76 -17.63
N SER A 82 4.10 6.85 -16.89
CA SER A 82 5.20 7.79 -17.10
C SER A 82 6.56 7.26 -16.64
N SER A 83 6.58 6.18 -15.85
CA SER A 83 7.80 5.59 -15.28
C SER A 83 8.57 6.53 -14.36
N VAL A 84 7.87 7.47 -13.74
CA VAL A 84 8.43 8.41 -12.76
C VAL A 84 7.69 8.20 -11.45
N GLU A 85 8.42 8.24 -10.33
CA GLU A 85 7.80 8.16 -9.01
C GLU A 85 6.76 9.27 -8.85
N LEU A 86 5.59 8.90 -8.37
CA LEU A 86 4.49 9.83 -8.18
C LEU A 86 4.62 10.57 -6.85
N GLU A 87 4.20 11.84 -6.85
CA GLU A 87 4.15 12.62 -5.62
C GLU A 87 2.96 12.18 -4.76
N SER A 88 3.14 12.23 -3.45
CA SER A 88 2.14 11.82 -2.46
C SER A 88 1.61 12.98 -1.62
N GLY A 89 1.88 14.22 -1.99
CA GLY A 89 1.47 15.40 -1.24
C GLY A 89 0.05 15.84 -1.54
N CYS A 90 -0.94 15.10 -1.07
CA CYS A 90 -2.35 15.42 -1.33
C CYS A 90 -3.01 16.23 -0.20
N GLY A 91 -2.31 16.51 0.89
CA GLY A 91 -2.89 17.11 2.08
C GLY A 91 -3.55 16.07 2.97
N SER A 92 -4.58 16.46 3.72
CA SER A 92 -5.34 15.53 4.56
C SER A 92 -6.32 14.75 3.69
N ILE A 93 -6.31 13.44 3.80
CA ILE A 93 -7.14 12.56 2.97
C ILE A 93 -8.10 11.73 3.83
N PRO A 94 -9.23 11.29 3.27
CA PRO A 94 -10.14 10.43 4.02
C PRO A 94 -9.48 9.08 4.33
N ASP A 95 -9.71 8.57 5.53
CA ASP A 95 -9.23 7.26 5.99
C ASP A 95 -7.74 7.02 5.72
N GLU A 96 -6.91 8.05 5.97
CA GLU A 96 -5.48 7.98 5.72
C GLU A 96 -4.82 6.84 6.52
N LEU A 97 -3.89 6.14 5.87
CA LEU A 97 -3.06 5.14 6.56
C LEU A 97 -2.15 5.87 7.56
N ILE A 98 -2.39 5.63 8.85
CA ILE A 98 -1.65 6.29 9.93
C ILE A 98 -0.56 5.36 10.43
N VAL A 99 0.70 5.82 10.35
CA VAL A 99 1.87 5.00 10.66
C VAL A 99 2.66 5.52 11.85
N PHE A 100 2.00 6.24 12.76
CA PHE A 100 2.67 6.82 13.92
C PHE A 100 2.84 5.84 15.08
N ASN A 101 2.07 4.78 15.11
CA ASN A 101 2.11 3.82 16.21
C ASN A 101 3.04 2.67 15.89
N ASP A 102 3.55 2.04 16.96
CA ASP A 102 4.26 0.78 16.80
C ASP A 102 3.28 -0.36 16.60
N LEU A 103 3.70 -1.37 15.86
CA LEU A 103 2.96 -2.62 15.74
C LEU A 103 3.69 -3.74 16.48
N PHE A 104 2.90 -4.64 17.02
CA PHE A 104 3.38 -5.92 17.53
C PHE A 104 3.08 -6.99 16.49
N ALA A 105 3.73 -8.13 16.57
CA ALA A 105 3.54 -9.20 15.59
C ALA A 105 2.07 -9.59 15.46
N GLY A 106 1.54 -9.56 14.26
CA GLY A 106 0.13 -9.80 13.95
C GLY A 106 -0.70 -8.52 13.81
N GLY A 107 -0.14 -7.36 14.12
CA GLY A 107 -0.84 -6.09 13.96
C GLY A 107 -0.98 -5.72 12.48
N VAL A 108 -2.15 -5.20 12.11
CA VAL A 108 -2.46 -4.77 10.74
C VAL A 108 -3.09 -3.39 10.79
N LEU A 109 -2.57 -2.49 9.95
CA LEU A 109 -3.13 -1.17 9.71
C LEU A 109 -3.81 -1.16 8.36
N VAL A 110 -4.94 -0.47 8.27
CA VAL A 110 -5.69 -0.31 7.01
C VAL A 110 -5.93 1.17 6.80
N GLY A 111 -5.75 1.63 5.58
CA GLY A 111 -6.03 3.01 5.24
C GLY A 111 -5.65 3.34 3.81
N ASN A 112 -5.85 4.60 3.45
CA ASN A 112 -5.58 5.10 2.12
C ASN A 112 -4.19 5.74 2.03
N LEU A 113 -3.55 5.52 0.90
CA LEU A 113 -2.43 6.30 0.40
C LEU A 113 -2.95 7.19 -0.72
N CYS A 114 -2.33 8.34 -0.95
CA CYS A 114 -2.76 9.25 -2.00
C CYS A 114 -1.59 9.64 -2.89
N PHE A 115 -1.84 9.62 -4.19
CA PHE A 115 -0.82 9.99 -5.18
C PHE A 115 -1.40 10.96 -6.20
N VAL A 116 -0.54 11.87 -6.68
CA VAL A 116 -0.87 12.79 -7.76
C VAL A 116 -0.65 12.05 -9.06
N THR A 117 -1.68 11.91 -9.87
CA THR A 117 -1.64 11.11 -11.09
C THR A 117 -2.08 11.91 -12.31
N THR A 118 -1.41 11.67 -13.43
CA THR A 118 -1.85 12.14 -14.75
C THR A 118 -2.61 10.99 -15.44
N PRO A 119 -3.32 11.26 -16.55
CA PRO A 119 -3.95 10.17 -17.29
C PRO A 119 -2.97 9.09 -17.76
N ALA A 120 -1.73 9.47 -18.08
CA ALA A 120 -0.70 8.49 -18.46
C ALA A 120 -0.31 7.58 -17.28
N ASP A 121 -0.33 8.12 -16.07
CA ASP A 121 0.02 7.35 -14.87
C ASP A 121 -1.11 6.42 -14.43
N ALA A 122 -2.35 6.77 -14.74
CA ALA A 122 -3.49 5.94 -14.36
C ALA A 122 -3.42 4.56 -15.01
N ALA A 123 -2.82 4.47 -16.20
CA ALA A 123 -2.58 3.20 -16.85
C ALA A 123 -1.34 2.55 -16.26
N GLY A 124 -1.45 1.31 -15.83
CA GLY A 124 -0.32 0.57 -15.30
C GLY A 124 0.17 1.04 -13.93
N LEU A 125 -0.70 1.64 -13.14
CA LEU A 125 -0.35 2.12 -11.82
C LEU A 125 0.07 0.97 -10.93
N GLN A 126 1.20 1.14 -10.23
CA GLN A 126 1.74 0.15 -9.30
C GLN A 126 2.24 0.85 -8.04
N LEU A 127 2.17 0.14 -6.92
CA LEU A 127 2.97 0.48 -5.75
C LEU A 127 4.30 -0.24 -5.83
N TYR A 128 5.34 0.34 -5.24
CA TYR A 128 6.55 -0.39 -4.95
C TYR A 128 6.99 -0.10 -3.52
N ALA A 129 7.40 -1.14 -2.82
CA ALA A 129 7.56 -1.06 -1.38
C ALA A 129 8.74 -1.89 -0.88
N THR A 130 9.34 -1.40 0.21
CA THR A 130 10.33 -2.14 0.99
C THR A 130 9.92 -2.11 2.45
N GLY A 131 10.32 -3.12 3.21
CA GLY A 131 10.08 -3.16 4.65
C GLY A 131 11.04 -2.28 5.44
N ASP A 132 12.07 -1.77 4.79
CA ASP A 132 13.07 -0.90 5.40
C ASP A 132 13.24 0.34 4.53
N PHE A 133 13.00 1.50 5.11
CA PHE A 133 13.10 2.78 4.43
C PHE A 133 14.47 3.00 3.77
N PHE A 134 15.52 2.46 4.36
CA PHE A 134 16.88 2.66 3.84
C PHE A 134 17.30 1.63 2.79
N SER A 135 16.49 0.60 2.55
CA SER A 135 16.78 -0.42 1.54
C SER A 135 15.96 -0.14 0.29
N SER A 136 16.63 0.00 -0.85
CA SER A 136 15.96 0.21 -2.13
C SER A 136 16.14 -0.96 -3.09
N ASP A 137 17.01 -1.90 -2.73
CA ASP A 137 17.44 -2.93 -3.66
C ASP A 137 16.42 -4.03 -3.90
N ASP A 138 15.53 -4.25 -2.93
CA ASP A 138 14.57 -5.34 -2.94
C ASP A 138 13.11 -4.86 -2.96
N ALA A 139 12.84 -3.77 -3.66
CA ALA A 139 11.49 -3.25 -3.76
C ALA A 139 10.56 -4.28 -4.41
N VAL A 140 9.38 -4.46 -3.81
CA VAL A 140 8.35 -5.36 -4.30
C VAL A 140 7.27 -4.51 -4.96
N PHE A 141 6.87 -4.90 -6.18
CA PHE A 141 5.87 -4.18 -6.96
C PHE A 141 4.51 -4.84 -6.83
N LEU A 142 3.47 -4.03 -6.62
CA LEU A 142 2.09 -4.49 -6.47
C LEU A 142 1.21 -3.76 -7.49
N GLU A 143 0.34 -4.51 -8.15
CA GLU A 143 -0.64 -3.96 -9.06
C GLU A 143 -1.67 -3.12 -8.29
N VAL A 144 -1.99 -1.93 -8.78
CA VAL A 144 -3.05 -1.10 -8.24
C VAL A 144 -4.28 -1.27 -9.12
N ALA A 145 -5.26 -1.98 -8.59
CA ALA A 145 -6.53 -2.24 -9.27
C ALA A 145 -7.58 -2.64 -8.22
N GLN A 146 -8.83 -2.67 -8.61
CA GLN A 146 -9.86 -3.27 -7.77
C GLN A 146 -9.66 -4.78 -7.79
N PRO A 147 -9.43 -5.43 -6.64
CA PRO A 147 -9.26 -6.87 -6.64
C PRO A 147 -10.59 -7.59 -6.83
N ALA A 148 -10.56 -8.73 -7.50
CA ALA A 148 -11.73 -9.60 -7.60
C ALA A 148 -12.09 -10.18 -6.23
N ALA A 149 -11.07 -10.51 -5.44
CA ALA A 149 -11.20 -10.96 -4.07
C ALA A 149 -9.90 -10.65 -3.34
N ALA A 150 -9.99 -10.35 -2.04
CA ALA A 150 -8.83 -10.10 -1.22
C ALA A 150 -8.63 -11.25 -0.24
N THR A 151 -7.39 -11.69 -0.09
CA THR A 151 -7.02 -12.65 0.95
C THR A 151 -6.96 -11.91 2.28
N ALA A 152 -7.55 -12.47 3.33
CA ALA A 152 -7.48 -11.87 4.65
C ALA A 152 -6.04 -11.90 5.16
N MET A 153 -5.47 -10.74 5.47
CA MET A 153 -4.06 -10.66 5.89
C MET A 153 -3.81 -11.46 7.18
N ALA A 154 -4.72 -11.41 8.13
CA ALA A 154 -4.59 -12.15 9.37
C ALA A 154 -4.46 -13.66 9.15
N GLY A 155 -5.03 -14.20 8.07
CA GLY A 155 -4.95 -15.61 7.73
C GLY A 155 -3.60 -16.05 7.21
N LEU A 156 -2.69 -15.13 6.96
CA LEU A 156 -1.36 -15.44 6.46
C LEU A 156 -0.24 -15.06 7.45
N ARG A 157 -0.59 -14.95 8.73
CA ARG A 157 0.38 -14.49 9.71
C ARG A 157 1.47 -15.51 10.03
N GLY A 158 1.34 -16.74 9.63
CA GLY A 158 2.42 -17.69 9.79
C GLY A 158 1.97 -19.05 10.25
N PRO A 159 2.92 -19.90 10.68
CA PRO A 159 2.62 -21.29 11.00
C PRO A 159 1.56 -21.49 12.07
N GLN A 160 1.48 -20.59 13.05
CA GLN A 160 0.48 -20.72 14.09
C GLN A 160 -0.94 -20.61 13.54
N ASP A 161 -1.13 -19.89 12.44
CA ASP A 161 -2.46 -19.79 11.85
C ASP A 161 -2.94 -21.14 11.31
N GLY A 162 -2.03 -21.87 10.70
CA GLY A 162 -2.34 -23.22 10.25
C GLY A 162 -2.64 -24.17 11.40
N ALA A 163 -1.88 -24.04 12.49
CA ALA A 163 -2.12 -24.83 13.67
C ALA A 163 -3.44 -24.50 14.32
N ASP A 164 -3.74 -23.20 14.41
CA ASP A 164 -4.99 -22.75 15.04
C ASP A 164 -6.21 -23.09 14.23
N SER A 165 -6.08 -23.17 12.93
CA SER A 165 -7.18 -23.51 12.04
C SER A 165 -7.44 -25.02 11.98
N THR A 166 -6.58 -25.83 12.56
CA THR A 166 -6.78 -27.27 12.61
C THR A 166 -7.79 -27.58 13.69
N PRO A 167 -8.95 -28.08 13.35
CA PRO A 167 -9.94 -28.44 14.35
C PRO A 167 -9.40 -29.54 15.24
N GLY A 168 -9.54 -29.34 16.50
CA GLY A 168 -9.16 -30.33 17.49
C GLY A 168 -10.08 -31.53 17.45
#